data_71b840cf347c381fbbc2aa96683d1df4
#
_entry.id   71b840cf347c381fbbc2aa96683d1df4
#
_cell.length_a   1.000
_cell.length_b   1.000
_cell.length_c   1.000
_cell.angle_alpha   90.00
_cell.angle_beta   90.00
_cell.angle_gamma   90.00
#
_symmetry.space_group_name_H-M   'P 1'
#
loop_
_entity.id
_entity.type
_entity.pdbx_description
1 polymer ?
#
loop_
_entity_poly.entity_id
_entity_poly.type
_entity_poly.pdbx_seq_one_letter_code
_entity_poly.pdbx_strand_id
1 'polypeptide(L)'
;MREAEIKNYTKLNELAEKGGIVIFGCGVDKDIPTCEIRQAFAVESKIYNRSFENLSVTESASIYEKVIAPLAPETVMIHIGEADLTIFAENPIEFVNKYLELIKVIKAQNKKCRIAVVS
;
A
#
# COMPACT_ATOMS: atom_id res chain seq x y z
N MET A 1 -8.68 0.35 -15.94
CA MET A 1 -9.41 -0.52 -15.02
C MET A 1 -9.33 -0.08 -13.56
N ARG A 2 -8.22 0.49 -13.14
CA ARG A 2 -8.09 1.01 -11.77
C ARG A 2 -8.29 2.51 -11.65
N GLU A 3 -8.58 3.18 -12.74
CA GLU A 3 -8.73 4.64 -12.76
C GLU A 3 -9.78 5.14 -11.77
N ALA A 4 -10.90 4.42 -11.64
CA ALA A 4 -11.96 4.80 -10.71
C ALA A 4 -11.50 4.67 -9.25
N GLU A 5 -10.80 3.58 -8.91
CA GLU A 5 -10.28 3.39 -7.57
C GLU A 5 -9.20 4.42 -7.23
N ILE A 6 -8.29 4.68 -8.16
CA ILE A 6 -7.23 5.68 -8.01
C ILE A 6 -7.86 7.06 -7.80
N LYS A 7 -8.84 7.41 -8.60
CA LYS A 7 -9.54 8.70 -8.50
C LYS A 7 -10.22 8.85 -7.14
N ASN A 8 -10.90 7.80 -6.67
CA ASN A 8 -11.58 7.82 -5.38
C ASN A 8 -10.58 8.01 -4.23
N TYR A 9 -9.48 7.27 -4.25
CA TYR A 9 -8.45 7.41 -3.22
C TYR A 9 -7.77 8.76 -3.27
N THR A 10 -7.53 9.31 -4.45
CA THR A 10 -6.96 10.65 -4.60
C THR A 10 -7.87 11.71 -3.97
N LYS A 11 -9.19 11.57 -4.15
CA LYS A 11 -10.15 12.46 -3.50
C LYS A 11 -10.16 12.31 -1.99
N LEU A 12 -10.10 11.07 -1.49
CA LEU A 12 -10.03 10.82 -0.04
C LEU A 12 -8.76 11.41 0.56
N ASN A 13 -7.66 11.40 -0.19
CA ASN A 13 -6.40 11.96 0.27
C ASN A 13 -6.48 13.47 0.53
N GLU A 14 -7.38 14.17 -0.14
CA GLU A 14 -7.59 15.60 0.11
C GLU A 14 -8.10 15.88 1.53
N LEU A 15 -8.79 14.90 2.11
CA LEU A 15 -9.35 14.99 3.46
C LEU A 15 -8.46 14.33 4.51
N ALA A 16 -7.39 13.67 4.09
CA ALA A 16 -6.52 12.90 4.98
C ALA A 16 -5.41 13.76 5.58
N GLU A 17 -4.95 13.35 6.76
CA GLU A 17 -3.79 13.94 7.39
C GLU A 17 -2.52 13.21 6.94
N LYS A 18 -1.46 13.95 6.65
CA LYS A 18 -0.18 13.36 6.25
C LYS A 18 0.55 12.75 7.43
N GLY A 19 1.38 11.76 7.16
CA GLY A 19 2.28 11.18 8.15
C GLY A 19 1.70 10.04 8.97
N GLY A 20 0.58 9.48 8.57
CA GLY A 20 -0.02 8.37 9.28
C GLY A 20 0.49 7.00 8.84
N ILE A 21 -0.29 5.98 9.16
CA ILE A 21 -0.05 4.59 8.77
C ILE A 21 -0.94 4.29 7.57
N VAL A 22 -0.36 3.71 6.51
CA VAL A 22 -1.14 3.32 5.33
C VAL A 22 -1.05 1.80 5.13
N ILE A 23 -2.21 1.18 4.92
CA ILE A 23 -2.30 -0.23 4.54
C ILE A 23 -2.39 -0.28 3.01
N PHE A 24 -1.42 -0.93 2.40
CA PHE A 24 -1.35 -1.10 0.96
C PHE A 24 -1.29 -2.59 0.65
N GLY A 25 -2.46 -3.16 0.39
CA GLY A 25 -2.58 -4.59 0.20
C GLY A 25 -3.47 -4.97 -0.96
N CYS A 26 -3.71 -6.25 -1.08
CA CYS A 26 -4.58 -6.83 -2.10
C CYS A 26 -5.67 -7.66 -1.44
N GLY A 27 -6.74 -7.89 -2.17
CA GLY A 27 -7.82 -8.77 -1.73
C GLY A 27 -8.50 -8.32 -0.44
N VAL A 28 -8.46 -9.15 0.57
CA VAL A 28 -9.18 -8.96 1.84
C VAL A 28 -8.75 -7.71 2.60
N ASP A 29 -7.55 -7.22 2.36
CA ASP A 29 -7.06 -6.01 3.05
C ASP A 29 -7.93 -4.80 2.78
N LYS A 30 -8.62 -4.79 1.65
CA LYS A 30 -9.51 -3.68 1.27
C LYS A 30 -10.64 -3.47 2.28
N ASP A 31 -11.04 -4.52 2.97
CA ASP A 31 -12.16 -4.50 3.89
C ASP A 31 -11.76 -4.27 5.36
N ILE A 32 -10.48 -4.04 5.63
CA ILE A 32 -10.00 -3.81 7.00
C ILE A 32 -10.58 -2.49 7.54
N PRO A 33 -11.29 -2.53 8.68
CA PRO A 33 -11.92 -1.33 9.26
C PRO A 33 -10.90 -0.53 10.08
N THR A 34 -10.16 0.35 9.43
CA THR A 34 -9.06 1.10 10.06
C THR A 34 -9.49 1.98 11.23
N CYS A 35 -10.68 2.59 11.14
CA CYS A 35 -11.18 3.43 12.22
C CYS A 35 -11.45 2.62 13.49
N GLU A 36 -12.01 1.43 13.33
CA GLU A 36 -12.28 0.55 14.46
C GLU A 36 -11.00 0.02 15.09
N ILE A 37 -10.01 -0.33 14.27
CA ILE A 37 -8.71 -0.79 14.75
C ILE A 37 -8.04 0.32 15.55
N ARG A 38 -8.01 1.53 15.02
CA ARG A 38 -7.41 2.68 15.68
C ARG A 38 -8.05 2.92 17.05
N GLN A 39 -9.37 2.88 17.10
CA GLN A 39 -10.11 3.09 18.32
C GLN A 39 -9.94 1.95 19.34
N ALA A 40 -10.02 0.70 18.86
CA ALA A 40 -9.94 -0.47 19.73
C ALA A 40 -8.57 -0.65 20.39
N PHE A 41 -7.50 -0.27 19.70
CA PHE A 41 -6.13 -0.43 20.19
C PHE A 41 -5.49 0.89 20.63
N ALA A 42 -6.28 1.95 20.71
CA ALA A 42 -5.81 3.29 21.14
C ALA A 42 -4.58 3.77 20.36
N VAL A 43 -4.56 3.52 19.06
CA VAL A 43 -3.47 3.97 18.18
C VAL A 43 -3.59 5.47 17.96
N GLU A 44 -2.52 6.22 18.26
CA GLU A 44 -2.52 7.67 18.11
C GLU A 44 -2.46 8.11 16.65
N SER A 45 -1.67 7.41 15.84
CA SER A 45 -1.53 7.73 14.42
C SER A 45 -2.77 7.40 13.63
N LYS A 46 -3.07 8.20 12.62
CA LYS A 46 -4.15 7.90 11.68
C LYS A 46 -3.78 6.68 10.85
N ILE A 47 -4.77 5.85 10.57
CA ILE A 47 -4.59 4.65 9.75
C ILE A 47 -5.50 4.78 8.54
N TYR A 48 -4.91 4.71 7.34
CA TYR A 48 -5.65 4.77 6.08
C TYR A 48 -5.49 3.49 5.30
N ASN A 49 -6.59 2.97 4.77
CA ASN A 49 -6.57 1.80 3.91
C ASN A 49 -6.59 2.26 2.46
N ARG A 50 -5.52 1.96 1.73
CA ARG A 50 -5.40 2.26 0.30
C ARG A 50 -5.12 0.98 -0.47
N SER A 51 -5.83 -0.09 -0.12
CA SER A 51 -5.68 -1.39 -0.75
C SER A 51 -6.52 -1.50 -2.01
N PHE A 52 -6.09 -2.39 -2.91
CA PHE A 52 -6.74 -2.62 -4.20
C PHE A 52 -6.99 -4.12 -4.38
N GLU A 53 -8.12 -4.46 -4.94
CA GLU A 53 -8.44 -5.84 -5.25
C GLU A 53 -7.50 -6.38 -6.32
N ASN A 54 -6.95 -7.59 -6.12
CA ASN A 54 -6.04 -8.25 -7.05
C ASN A 54 -4.82 -7.38 -7.44
N LEU A 55 -4.30 -6.61 -6.51
CA LEU A 55 -3.14 -5.77 -6.76
C LEU A 55 -1.91 -6.62 -7.10
N SER A 56 -1.34 -6.39 -8.28
CA SER A 56 -0.13 -7.06 -8.72
C SER A 56 1.11 -6.26 -8.32
N VAL A 57 2.19 -6.98 -8.00
CA VAL A 57 3.47 -6.35 -7.72
C VAL A 57 3.99 -5.55 -8.92
N THR A 58 3.60 -5.93 -10.13
CA THR A 58 4.05 -5.24 -11.35
C THR A 58 3.51 -3.81 -11.48
N GLU A 59 2.35 -3.53 -10.89
CA GLU A 59 1.73 -2.20 -10.92
C GLU A 59 1.86 -1.43 -9.62
N SER A 60 2.36 -2.07 -8.57
CA SER A 60 2.35 -1.52 -7.21
C SER A 60 3.15 -0.24 -7.06
N ALA A 61 4.34 -0.16 -7.65
CA ALA A 61 5.19 1.03 -7.55
C ALA A 61 4.51 2.26 -8.16
N SER A 62 3.92 2.11 -9.34
CA SER A 62 3.22 3.20 -10.02
C SER A 62 2.00 3.68 -9.22
N ILE A 63 1.21 2.74 -8.71
CA ILE A 63 0.03 3.07 -7.90
C ILE A 63 0.44 3.74 -6.59
N TYR A 64 1.51 3.26 -5.96
CA TYR A 64 2.03 3.88 -4.75
C TYR A 64 2.34 5.36 -4.97
N GLU A 65 3.05 5.68 -6.04
CA GLU A 65 3.39 7.07 -6.36
C GLU A 65 2.17 7.96 -6.53
N LYS A 66 1.10 7.43 -7.12
CA LYS A 66 -0.12 8.20 -7.40
C LYS A 66 -1.02 8.37 -6.18
N VAL A 67 -1.14 7.32 -5.37
CA VAL A 67 -2.17 7.23 -4.33
C VAL A 67 -1.60 7.42 -2.93
N ILE A 68 -0.46 6.81 -2.63
CA ILE A 68 0.05 6.73 -1.26
C ILE A 68 1.13 7.77 -0.99
N ALA A 69 2.02 8.03 -1.94
CA ALA A 69 3.08 9.02 -1.76
C ALA A 69 2.55 10.40 -1.33
N PRO A 70 1.42 10.90 -1.87
CA PRO A 70 0.87 12.18 -1.41
C PRO A 70 0.49 12.22 0.06
N LEU A 71 0.24 11.07 0.68
CA LEU A 71 -0.07 10.99 2.11
C LEU A 71 1.17 11.09 3.00
N ALA A 72 2.36 10.99 2.42
CA ALA A 72 3.63 11.03 3.15
C ALA A 72 3.62 10.15 4.40
N PRO A 73 3.34 8.85 4.28
CA PRO A 73 3.14 7.98 5.46
C PRO A 73 4.41 7.79 6.27
N GLU A 74 4.25 7.67 7.59
CA GLU A 74 5.33 7.29 8.49
C GLU A 74 5.59 5.78 8.43
N THR A 75 4.52 5.02 8.21
CA THR A 75 4.58 3.56 8.15
C THR A 75 3.68 3.07 7.02
N VAL A 76 4.17 2.14 6.24
CA VAL A 76 3.40 1.47 5.19
C VAL A 76 3.38 -0.02 5.50
N MET A 77 2.19 -0.59 5.59
CA MET A 77 2.00 -2.04 5.71
C MET A 77 1.71 -2.59 4.33
N ILE A 78 2.57 -3.48 3.84
CA ILE A 78 2.47 -4.04 2.50
C ILE A 78 2.04 -5.50 2.58
N HIS A 79 0.97 -5.84 1.87
CA HIS A 79 0.52 -7.22 1.71
C HIS A 79 0.21 -7.45 0.24
N ILE A 80 1.23 -7.77 -0.54
CA ILE A 80 1.16 -7.95 -1.99
C ILE A 80 1.81 -9.29 -2.35
N GLY A 81 1.33 -9.92 -3.40
CA GLY A 81 1.89 -11.17 -3.90
C GLY A 81 0.85 -12.23 -4.20
N GLU A 82 -0.31 -12.14 -3.57
CA GLU A 82 -1.39 -13.12 -3.77
C GLU A 82 -1.82 -13.19 -5.25
N ALA A 83 -1.90 -12.04 -5.91
CA ALA A 83 -2.26 -11.96 -7.33
C ALA A 83 -1.12 -12.35 -8.26
N ASP A 84 0.08 -12.59 -7.72
CA ASP A 84 1.30 -12.82 -8.50
C ASP A 84 1.85 -14.24 -8.37
N LEU A 85 1.04 -15.19 -7.94
CA LEU A 85 1.49 -16.56 -7.74
C LEU A 85 2.05 -17.19 -9.02
N THR A 86 1.48 -16.87 -10.16
CA THR A 86 1.96 -17.37 -11.46
C THR A 86 3.36 -16.81 -11.77
N ILE A 87 3.55 -15.51 -11.58
CA ILE A 87 4.84 -14.87 -11.81
C ILE A 87 5.89 -15.44 -10.86
N PHE A 88 5.53 -15.62 -9.60
CA PHE A 88 6.44 -16.19 -8.60
C PHE A 88 6.85 -17.62 -8.97
N ALA A 89 5.91 -18.43 -9.46
CA ALA A 89 6.19 -19.81 -9.84
C ALA A 89 7.08 -19.90 -11.08
N GLU A 90 6.84 -19.05 -12.09
CA GLU A 90 7.55 -19.09 -13.37
C GLU A 90 8.86 -18.31 -13.32
N ASN A 91 8.90 -17.18 -12.64
CA ASN A 91 10.08 -16.31 -12.58
C ASN A 91 10.16 -15.60 -11.23
N PRO A 92 10.63 -16.31 -10.19
CA PRO A 92 10.71 -15.71 -8.84
C PRO A 92 11.66 -14.50 -8.77
N ILE A 93 12.67 -14.45 -9.63
CA ILE A 93 13.60 -13.31 -9.66
C ILE A 93 12.88 -12.04 -10.11
N GLU A 94 12.02 -12.13 -11.12
CA GLU A 94 11.22 -11.00 -11.57
C GLU A 94 10.28 -10.50 -10.48
N PHE A 95 9.63 -11.42 -9.77
CA PHE A 95 8.77 -11.07 -8.64
C PHE A 95 9.55 -10.28 -7.58
N VAL A 96 10.71 -10.79 -7.18
CA VAL A 96 11.56 -10.13 -6.18
C VAL A 96 12.01 -8.75 -6.66
N ASN A 97 12.42 -8.64 -7.91
CA ASN A 97 12.86 -7.36 -8.48
C ASN A 97 11.75 -6.32 -8.48
N LYS A 98 10.53 -6.71 -8.82
CA LYS A 98 9.38 -5.80 -8.80
C LYS A 98 9.02 -5.38 -7.39
N TYR A 99 9.12 -6.29 -6.43
CA TYR A 99 8.89 -5.99 -5.03
C TYR A 99 9.93 -5.00 -4.50
N LEU A 100 11.20 -5.23 -4.83
CA LEU A 100 12.28 -4.31 -4.46
C LEU A 100 12.12 -2.93 -5.08
N GLU A 101 11.60 -2.87 -6.31
CA GLU A 101 11.28 -1.60 -6.97
C GLU A 101 10.27 -0.80 -6.17
N LEU A 102 9.22 -1.46 -5.66
CA LEU A 102 8.24 -0.82 -4.78
C LEU A 102 8.91 -0.28 -3.51
N ILE A 103 9.74 -1.08 -2.87
CA ILE A 103 10.46 -0.65 -1.66
C ILE A 103 11.35 0.56 -1.94
N LYS A 104 12.03 0.58 -3.07
CA LYS A 104 12.86 1.71 -3.48
C LYS A 104 12.03 2.99 -3.66
N VAL A 105 10.85 2.87 -4.26
CA VAL A 105 9.94 4.02 -4.43
C VAL A 105 9.52 4.57 -3.08
N ILE A 106 9.17 3.69 -2.15
CA ILE A 106 8.76 4.09 -0.79
C ILE A 106 9.90 4.83 -0.09
N LYS A 107 11.11 4.29 -0.14
CA LYS A 107 12.27 4.89 0.51
C LYS A 107 12.74 6.16 -0.17
N ALA A 108 12.57 6.28 -1.48
CA ALA A 108 12.88 7.52 -2.19
C ALA A 108 11.94 8.65 -1.77
N GLN A 109 10.69 8.33 -1.49
CA GLN A 109 9.70 9.29 -1.01
C GLN A 109 10.01 9.75 0.42
N ASN A 110 10.36 8.82 1.30
CA ASN A 110 10.69 9.10 2.69
C ASN A 110 11.64 8.06 3.25
N LYS A 111 12.90 8.42 3.42
CA LYS A 111 13.94 7.51 3.93
C LYS A 111 13.63 6.96 5.33
N LYS A 112 12.86 7.70 6.12
CA LYS A 112 12.51 7.33 7.49
C LYS A 112 11.24 6.50 7.56
N CYS A 113 10.56 6.27 6.44
CA CYS A 113 9.34 5.48 6.42
C CYS A 113 9.62 4.05 6.87
N ARG A 114 8.79 3.57 7.78
CA ARG A 114 8.86 2.18 8.24
C ARG A 114 8.02 1.33 7.29
N ILE A 115 8.58 0.20 6.90
CA ILE A 115 7.89 -0.72 6.00
C ILE A 115 7.68 -2.04 6.73
N ALA A 116 6.40 -2.41 6.88
CA ALA A 116 6.01 -3.71 7.44
C ALA A 116 5.49 -4.58 6.30
N VAL A 117 6.10 -5.73 6.10
CA VAL A 117 5.69 -6.67 5.06
C VAL A 117 4.92 -7.80 5.70
N VAL A 118 3.70 -8.02 5.23
CA VAL A 118 2.84 -9.11 5.70
C VAL A 118 2.99 -10.29 4.75
N SER A 119 3.31 -11.44 5.30
CA SER A 119 3.47 -12.67 4.51
C SER A 119 2.18 -13.45 4.37
#